data_08d5db53d2549b83a4ffe22e0b83a4da
#
_entry.id   08d5db53d2549b83a4ffe22e0b83a4da
#
_cell.length_a   1.000
_cell.length_b   1.000
_cell.length_c   1.000
_cell.angle_alpha   90.00
_cell.angle_beta   90.00
_cell.angle_gamma   90.00
#
_symmetry.space_group_name_H-M   'P 1'
#
loop_
_entity.id
_entity.type
_entity.pdbx_description
1 polymer ?
#
loop_
_entity_poly.entity_id
_entity_poly.type
_entity_poly.pdbx_seq_one_letter_code
_entity_poly.pdbx_strand_id
1 'polypeptide(L)'
;MIMLNLKSLLAVTITAALALTSVQNATAAQPEAAKPTIVLVHGAFAESSSWNGVAAQLLTQGYPVVAAANPLRGVKQDADYVADIVEHTAGPVILVGHSYGGAVITNAVHDNPKVKGLVYVAAFAPDKGETAIELSGRYPGGTLGPTLAAPVQLDDGNKDLYIQQDKFGQQFAADVPAADSALMAATQRPISEAALKEASGEPAWKKLPSWFIYGSADKNIPEAALKFMAERAGSKKTVTVQGASHVVMTSNPGKVAELIVEAAQASSKG
;
A
#
# COMPACT_ATOMS: atom_id res chain seq x y z
N MET A 1 -62.86 63.96 66.47
CA MET A 1 -64.12 63.50 65.90
C MET A 1 -63.84 62.86 64.57
N ILE A 2 -63.77 61.53 64.59
CA ILE A 2 -64.34 60.55 63.65
C ILE A 2 -63.88 60.85 62.14
N MET A 3 -63.30 59.93 61.45
CA MET A 3 -63.67 58.62 60.98
C MET A 3 -62.56 57.99 60.17
N LEU A 4 -62.29 56.76 60.41
CA LEU A 4 -62.21 55.56 59.58
C LEU A 4 -61.68 55.69 58.14
N ASN A 5 -60.68 54.96 57.97
CA ASN A 5 -60.11 54.71 56.70
C ASN A 5 -59.94 53.21 56.37
N LEU A 6 -60.38 52.89 55.21
CA LEU A 6 -60.50 51.48 54.72
C LEU A 6 -59.22 51.05 54.05
N LYS A 7 -58.72 49.90 54.45
CA LYS A 7 -57.54 49.31 53.91
C LYS A 7 -57.85 48.55 52.60
N SER A 8 -57.18 48.88 51.52
CA SER A 8 -57.15 48.07 50.31
C SER A 8 -55.94 47.15 50.34
N LEU A 9 -56.18 45.88 50.41
CA LEU A 9 -55.17 44.83 50.21
C LEU A 9 -55.01 44.61 48.73
N LEU A 10 -53.82 44.89 48.21
CA LEU A 10 -53.41 44.47 46.87
C LEU A 10 -52.72 43.14 46.96
N ALA A 11 -53.34 42.10 46.43
CA ALA A 11 -52.74 40.79 46.32
C ALA A 11 -51.86 40.73 45.05
N VAL A 12 -50.56 40.57 45.23
CA VAL A 12 -49.61 40.33 44.15
C VAL A 12 -49.50 38.86 43.94
N THR A 13 -50.05 38.35 42.86
CA THR A 13 -49.87 36.96 42.41
C THR A 13 -48.54 36.86 41.63
N ILE A 14 -47.56 36.19 42.24
CA ILE A 14 -46.30 35.83 41.57
C ILE A 14 -46.52 34.58 40.77
N THR A 15 -46.59 34.67 39.44
CA THR A 15 -46.61 33.53 38.53
C THR A 15 -45.18 33.10 38.29
N ALA A 16 -44.76 32.00 38.91
CA ALA A 16 -43.48 31.38 38.64
C ALA A 16 -43.54 30.59 37.30
N ALA A 17 -42.96 31.16 36.26
CA ALA A 17 -42.74 30.46 34.99
C ALA A 17 -41.55 29.49 35.15
N LEU A 18 -41.80 28.18 35.24
CA LEU A 18 -40.76 27.16 35.11
C LEU A 18 -40.30 27.12 33.65
N ALA A 19 -39.14 27.70 33.38
CA ALA A 19 -38.42 27.45 32.11
C ALA A 19 -37.77 26.09 32.18
N LEU A 20 -38.38 25.08 31.54
CA LEU A 20 -37.75 23.79 31.24
C LEU A 20 -36.66 24.03 30.20
N THR A 21 -35.40 24.22 30.63
CA THR A 21 -34.24 24.15 29.75
C THR A 21 -34.03 22.67 29.37
N SER A 22 -34.40 22.30 28.14
CA SER A 22 -34.01 21.03 27.51
C SER A 22 -32.51 21.05 27.33
N VAL A 23 -31.78 20.34 28.16
CA VAL A 23 -30.38 20.01 27.96
C VAL A 23 -30.34 19.06 26.76
N GLN A 24 -30.09 19.61 25.54
CA GLN A 24 -29.72 18.81 24.41
C GLN A 24 -28.36 18.20 24.73
N ASN A 25 -28.33 16.90 25.02
CA ASN A 25 -27.10 16.12 25.01
C ASN A 25 -26.53 16.18 23.60
N ALA A 26 -25.64 17.12 23.35
CA ALA A 26 -24.75 17.05 22.19
C ALA A 26 -23.92 15.77 22.37
N THR A 27 -24.30 14.71 21.69
CA THR A 27 -23.48 13.51 21.54
C THR A 27 -22.18 14.01 20.90
N ALA A 28 -21.11 14.10 21.69
CA ALA A 28 -19.80 14.41 21.16
C ALA A 28 -19.53 13.37 20.07
N ALA A 29 -19.37 13.81 18.82
CA ALA A 29 -18.96 12.94 17.73
C ALA A 29 -17.66 12.26 18.19
N GLN A 30 -17.67 10.92 18.24
CA GLN A 30 -16.44 10.18 18.51
C GLN A 30 -15.40 10.63 17.47
N PRO A 31 -14.16 10.94 17.88
CA PRO A 31 -13.11 11.28 16.93
C PRO A 31 -13.06 10.18 15.89
N GLU A 32 -13.24 10.55 14.62
CA GLU A 32 -13.08 9.61 13.51
C GLU A 32 -11.71 8.97 13.65
N ALA A 33 -11.65 7.65 13.69
CA ALA A 33 -10.40 6.92 13.87
C ALA A 33 -9.41 7.38 12.80
N ALA A 34 -8.22 7.79 13.22
CA ALA A 34 -7.21 8.32 12.30
C ALA A 34 -6.94 7.29 11.19
N LYS A 35 -6.99 7.74 9.93
CA LYS A 35 -6.70 6.89 8.78
C LYS A 35 -5.29 6.32 8.88
N PRO A 36 -5.08 5.04 8.50
CA PRO A 36 -3.74 4.47 8.50
C PRO A 36 -2.84 5.18 7.48
N THR A 37 -1.55 5.24 7.78
CA THR A 37 -0.56 5.66 6.80
C THR A 37 -0.35 4.54 5.78
N ILE A 38 -0.35 4.89 4.51
CA ILE A 38 -0.08 3.97 3.42
C ILE A 38 1.40 4.07 3.06
N VAL A 39 2.15 3.00 3.28
CA VAL A 39 3.57 2.90 2.89
C VAL A 39 3.68 2.11 1.60
N LEU A 40 4.11 2.78 0.53
CA LEU A 40 4.22 2.25 -0.83
C LEU A 40 5.68 1.86 -1.10
N VAL A 41 5.91 0.58 -1.44
CA VAL A 41 7.26 0.02 -1.67
C VAL A 41 7.36 -0.44 -3.12
N HIS A 42 8.17 0.25 -3.93
CA HIS A 42 8.39 -0.11 -5.32
C HIS A 42 9.26 -1.36 -5.49
N GLY A 43 9.16 -2.02 -6.64
CA GLY A 43 9.98 -3.17 -7.02
C GLY A 43 11.22 -2.80 -7.83
N ALA A 44 11.87 -3.84 -8.38
CA ALA A 44 12.98 -3.72 -9.32
C ALA A 44 12.59 -2.91 -10.55
N PHE A 45 13.54 -2.23 -11.17
CA PHE A 45 13.38 -1.44 -12.39
C PHE A 45 12.34 -0.31 -12.28
N ALA A 46 11.86 -0.02 -11.06
CA ALA A 46 10.91 1.02 -10.74
C ALA A 46 11.48 1.97 -9.67
N GLU A 47 10.83 3.08 -9.48
CA GLU A 47 11.17 4.13 -8.52
C GLU A 47 9.95 4.49 -7.68
N SER A 48 10.13 5.24 -6.59
CA SER A 48 9.02 5.79 -5.79
C SER A 48 8.03 6.59 -6.64
N SER A 49 8.49 7.24 -7.71
CA SER A 49 7.66 7.98 -8.66
C SER A 49 6.66 7.10 -9.43
N SER A 50 6.88 5.79 -9.53
CA SER A 50 5.92 4.85 -10.11
C SER A 50 4.59 4.84 -9.38
N TRP A 51 4.57 5.30 -8.13
CA TRP A 51 3.39 5.41 -7.29
C TRP A 51 2.67 6.76 -7.39
N ASN A 52 3.17 7.75 -8.18
CA ASN A 52 2.62 9.11 -8.18
C ASN A 52 1.11 9.16 -8.41
N GLY A 53 0.58 8.39 -9.37
CA GLY A 53 -0.84 8.34 -9.67
C GLY A 53 -1.69 7.77 -8.51
N VAL A 54 -1.18 6.73 -7.85
CA VAL A 54 -1.83 6.12 -6.68
C VAL A 54 -1.74 7.06 -5.46
N ALA A 55 -0.55 7.61 -5.20
CA ALA A 55 -0.32 8.52 -4.09
C ALA A 55 -1.21 9.76 -4.18
N ALA A 56 -1.34 10.37 -5.37
CA ALA A 56 -2.22 11.52 -5.58
C ALA A 56 -3.69 11.22 -5.21
N GLN A 57 -4.20 10.04 -5.58
CA GLN A 57 -5.57 9.63 -5.26
C GLN A 57 -5.75 9.36 -3.76
N LEU A 58 -4.78 8.72 -3.10
CA LEU A 58 -4.83 8.45 -1.67
C LEU A 58 -4.75 9.75 -0.85
N LEU A 59 -3.86 10.67 -1.23
CA LEU A 59 -3.73 12.00 -0.59
C LEU A 59 -5.02 12.81 -0.73
N THR A 60 -5.66 12.82 -1.92
CA THR A 60 -6.95 13.48 -2.14
C THR A 60 -8.04 12.92 -1.24
N GLN A 61 -7.96 11.63 -0.91
CA GLN A 61 -8.88 10.96 0.03
C GLN A 61 -8.46 11.13 1.50
N GLY A 62 -7.41 11.92 1.78
CA GLY A 62 -6.95 12.24 3.14
C GLY A 62 -6.18 11.12 3.84
N TYR A 63 -5.61 10.17 3.10
CA TYR A 63 -4.67 9.19 3.67
C TYR A 63 -3.26 9.79 3.73
N PRO A 64 -2.54 9.68 4.85
CA PRO A 64 -1.10 9.90 4.88
C PRO A 64 -0.39 8.86 4.00
N VAL A 65 0.56 9.29 3.16
CA VAL A 65 1.27 8.41 2.21
C VAL A 65 2.77 8.60 2.35
N VAL A 66 3.51 7.49 2.36
CA VAL A 66 4.97 7.45 2.26
C VAL A 66 5.34 6.53 1.11
N ALA A 67 5.95 7.05 0.05
CA ALA A 67 6.54 6.25 -1.02
C ALA A 67 8.02 6.00 -0.69
N ALA A 68 8.32 4.83 -0.19
CA ALA A 68 9.66 4.44 0.25
C ALA A 68 10.63 4.33 -0.95
N ALA A 69 11.84 4.87 -0.78
CA ALA A 69 12.93 4.69 -1.74
C ALA A 69 13.61 3.33 -1.50
N ASN A 70 12.98 2.26 -1.95
CA ASN A 70 13.44 0.89 -1.73
C ASN A 70 14.87 0.71 -2.27
N PRO A 71 15.87 0.28 -1.46
CA PRO A 71 17.26 0.19 -1.89
C PRO A 71 17.53 -0.85 -2.97
N LEU A 72 16.77 -1.94 -3.05
CA LEU A 72 16.91 -3.06 -4.01
C LEU A 72 18.26 -3.77 -3.88
N ARG A 73 18.74 -3.94 -2.66
CA ARG A 73 20.06 -4.55 -2.37
C ARG A 73 19.99 -5.96 -1.80
N GLY A 74 18.88 -6.32 -1.12
CA GLY A 74 18.63 -7.63 -0.52
C GLY A 74 17.31 -7.64 0.22
N VAL A 75 16.61 -8.81 0.24
CA VAL A 75 15.28 -8.93 0.86
C VAL A 75 15.33 -8.51 2.33
N LYS A 76 16.32 -9.00 3.07
CA LYS A 76 16.46 -8.66 4.49
C LYS A 76 16.79 -7.18 4.70
N GLN A 77 17.79 -6.67 3.99
CA GLN A 77 18.23 -5.27 4.12
C GLN A 77 17.12 -4.30 3.76
N ASP A 78 16.42 -4.57 2.68
CA ASP A 78 15.34 -3.71 2.19
C ASP A 78 14.10 -3.80 3.11
N ALA A 79 13.85 -4.98 3.69
CA ALA A 79 12.80 -5.18 4.68
C ALA A 79 13.10 -4.44 6.00
N ASP A 80 14.34 -4.50 6.48
CA ASP A 80 14.78 -3.75 7.67
C ASP A 80 14.59 -2.22 7.44
N TYR A 81 14.95 -1.70 6.26
CA TYR A 81 14.73 -0.29 5.91
C TYR A 81 13.25 0.10 5.93
N VAL A 82 12.37 -0.76 5.39
CA VAL A 82 10.92 -0.52 5.42
C VAL A 82 10.37 -0.64 6.85
N ALA A 83 10.89 -1.57 7.65
CA ALA A 83 10.53 -1.72 9.06
C ALA A 83 10.87 -0.46 9.87
N ASP A 84 12.03 0.17 9.61
CA ASP A 84 12.42 1.44 10.21
C ASP A 84 11.45 2.58 9.85
N ILE A 85 10.99 2.65 8.59
CA ILE A 85 9.94 3.60 8.18
C ILE A 85 8.66 3.36 8.97
N VAL A 86 8.22 2.10 9.11
CA VAL A 86 7.02 1.74 9.89
C VAL A 86 7.17 2.14 11.36
N GLU A 87 8.34 1.86 11.96
CA GLU A 87 8.60 2.18 13.37
C GLU A 87 8.47 3.67 13.64
N HIS A 88 8.96 4.52 12.74
CA HIS A 88 8.91 5.97 12.87
C HIS A 88 7.61 6.61 12.34
N THR A 89 6.70 5.79 11.80
CA THR A 89 5.38 6.26 11.34
C THR A 89 4.39 6.28 12.52
N ALA A 90 3.62 7.37 12.65
CA ALA A 90 2.59 7.47 13.66
C ALA A 90 1.33 6.66 13.28
N GLY A 91 0.73 5.98 14.26
CA GLY A 91 -0.54 5.27 14.09
C GLY A 91 -0.44 3.97 13.27
N PRO A 92 -1.59 3.45 12.79
CA PRO A 92 -1.65 2.23 12.01
C PRO A 92 -1.09 2.41 10.60
N VAL A 93 -0.59 1.31 10.01
CA VAL A 93 0.06 1.29 8.70
C VAL A 93 -0.55 0.19 7.83
N ILE A 94 -0.76 0.49 6.55
CA ILE A 94 -0.94 -0.50 5.48
C ILE A 94 0.33 -0.51 4.63
N LEU A 95 0.96 -1.67 4.51
CA LEU A 95 2.10 -1.87 3.61
C LEU A 95 1.61 -2.28 2.22
N VAL A 96 2.11 -1.61 1.20
CA VAL A 96 1.79 -1.88 -0.21
C VAL A 96 3.07 -2.16 -0.97
N GLY A 97 3.21 -3.34 -1.54
CA GLY A 97 4.42 -3.74 -2.28
C GLY A 97 4.13 -4.01 -3.76
N HIS A 98 4.93 -3.43 -4.65
CA HIS A 98 4.93 -3.74 -6.07
C HIS A 98 6.07 -4.72 -6.38
N SER A 99 5.79 -5.75 -7.17
CA SER A 99 6.80 -6.67 -7.69
C SER A 99 7.72 -7.24 -6.58
N TYR A 100 9.03 -7.04 -6.67
CA TYR A 100 9.99 -7.37 -5.61
C TYR A 100 9.66 -6.67 -4.27
N GLY A 101 9.07 -5.48 -4.30
CA GLY A 101 8.58 -4.79 -3.09
C GLY A 101 7.57 -5.62 -2.29
N GLY A 102 6.89 -6.58 -2.91
CA GLY A 102 6.05 -7.55 -2.22
C GLY A 102 6.85 -8.52 -1.34
N ALA A 103 7.99 -9.01 -1.82
CA ALA A 103 8.91 -9.80 -0.98
C ALA A 103 9.44 -8.96 0.20
N VAL A 104 9.71 -7.68 -0.04
CA VAL A 104 10.14 -6.74 1.01
C VAL A 104 9.07 -6.58 2.09
N ILE A 105 7.83 -6.25 1.73
CA ILE A 105 6.75 -6.07 2.73
C ILE A 105 6.38 -7.37 3.44
N THR A 106 6.56 -8.52 2.78
CA THR A 106 6.37 -9.84 3.38
C THR A 106 7.29 -10.05 4.59
N ASN A 107 8.50 -9.48 4.54
CA ASN A 107 9.54 -9.63 5.56
C ASN A 107 9.67 -8.42 6.51
N ALA A 108 9.09 -7.26 6.18
CA ALA A 108 9.29 -6.00 6.92
C ALA A 108 8.46 -5.83 8.21
N VAL A 109 7.52 -6.75 8.48
CA VAL A 109 6.56 -6.56 9.59
C VAL A 109 7.20 -6.77 10.96
N HIS A 110 8.11 -7.74 11.12
CA HIS A 110 8.79 -8.06 12.38
C HIS A 110 7.87 -8.06 13.62
N ASP A 111 6.64 -8.60 13.47
CA ASP A 111 5.59 -8.61 14.50
C ASP A 111 5.18 -7.19 14.98
N ASN A 112 5.45 -6.13 14.21
CA ASN A 112 5.09 -4.77 14.55
C ASN A 112 3.56 -4.58 14.52
N PRO A 113 2.91 -4.26 15.66
CA PRO A 113 1.45 -4.17 15.77
C PRO A 113 0.85 -2.98 15.01
N LYS A 114 1.67 -2.03 14.55
CA LYS A 114 1.21 -0.92 13.71
C LYS A 114 0.74 -1.40 12.34
N VAL A 115 1.35 -2.47 11.78
CA VAL A 115 0.97 -2.99 10.46
C VAL A 115 -0.35 -3.75 10.57
N LYS A 116 -1.36 -3.27 9.83
CA LYS A 116 -2.73 -3.81 9.88
C LYS A 116 -3.13 -4.61 8.63
N GLY A 117 -2.36 -4.52 7.57
CA GLY A 117 -2.65 -5.24 6.33
C GLY A 117 -1.57 -5.07 5.27
N LEU A 118 -1.59 -5.98 4.30
CA LEU A 118 -0.62 -6.07 3.22
C LEU A 118 -1.36 -6.00 1.87
N VAL A 119 -0.89 -5.15 0.96
CA VAL A 119 -1.43 -5.07 -0.40
C VAL A 119 -0.33 -5.39 -1.41
N TYR A 120 -0.55 -6.42 -2.21
CA TYR A 120 0.38 -6.91 -3.22
C TYR A 120 -0.06 -6.43 -4.61
N VAL A 121 0.76 -5.64 -5.26
CA VAL A 121 0.48 -5.03 -6.58
C VAL A 121 1.42 -5.63 -7.61
N ALA A 122 0.95 -6.56 -8.44
CA ALA A 122 1.76 -7.35 -9.38
C ALA A 122 3.03 -7.90 -8.69
N ALA A 123 2.89 -8.50 -7.50
CA ALA A 123 3.98 -8.63 -6.55
C ALA A 123 4.22 -10.06 -6.06
N PHE A 124 5.46 -10.33 -5.67
CA PHE A 124 5.84 -11.56 -4.99
C PHE A 124 5.30 -11.57 -3.54
N ALA A 125 4.72 -12.71 -3.16
CA ALA A 125 4.35 -13.03 -1.78
C ALA A 125 5.00 -14.38 -1.40
N PRO A 126 6.33 -14.40 -1.19
CA PRO A 126 7.06 -15.64 -0.94
C PRO A 126 6.67 -16.27 0.39
N ASP A 127 6.77 -17.61 0.47
CA ASP A 127 6.82 -18.35 1.73
C ASP A 127 8.27 -18.41 2.20
N LYS A 128 8.47 -18.89 3.42
CA LYS A 128 9.80 -19.08 4.00
C LYS A 128 10.69 -19.95 3.10
N GLY A 129 11.86 -19.45 2.82
CA GLY A 129 12.86 -20.13 1.98
C GLY A 129 12.67 -19.94 0.47
N GLU A 130 11.54 -19.39 0.00
CA GLU A 130 11.33 -19.08 -1.43
C GLU A 130 12.07 -17.79 -1.83
N THR A 131 12.49 -17.74 -3.09
CA THR A 131 13.14 -16.58 -3.71
C THR A 131 12.27 -15.97 -4.80
N ALA A 132 12.50 -14.70 -5.13
CA ALA A 132 11.77 -14.03 -6.20
C ALA A 132 12.04 -14.70 -7.57
N ILE A 133 13.27 -15.14 -7.81
CA ILE A 133 13.64 -15.80 -9.08
C ILE A 133 12.97 -17.16 -9.25
N GLU A 134 12.85 -17.96 -8.20
CA GLU A 134 12.15 -19.24 -8.25
C GLU A 134 10.66 -19.06 -8.49
N LEU A 135 10.03 -18.10 -7.81
CA LEU A 135 8.62 -17.82 -7.99
C LEU A 135 8.30 -17.28 -9.39
N SER A 136 9.16 -16.45 -9.97
CA SER A 136 8.98 -15.93 -11.34
C SER A 136 9.10 -17.04 -12.41
N GLY A 137 9.92 -18.05 -12.15
CA GLY A 137 10.11 -19.21 -13.02
C GLY A 137 9.14 -20.38 -12.80
N ARG A 138 8.29 -20.32 -11.79
CA ARG A 138 7.42 -21.43 -11.36
C ARG A 138 6.35 -21.81 -12.40
N TYR A 139 5.89 -20.82 -13.17
CA TYR A 139 4.87 -20.99 -14.21
C TYR A 139 5.39 -20.42 -15.53
N PRO A 140 4.96 -20.97 -16.68
CA PRO A 140 5.32 -20.42 -17.97
C PRO A 140 4.71 -19.02 -18.20
N GLY A 141 5.35 -18.20 -19.03
CA GLY A 141 4.86 -16.87 -19.44
C GLY A 141 5.77 -15.71 -19.07
N GLY A 142 6.70 -15.88 -18.12
CA GLY A 142 7.71 -14.88 -17.82
C GLY A 142 8.75 -14.77 -18.93
N THR A 143 9.02 -13.55 -19.39
CA THR A 143 9.96 -13.28 -20.49
C THR A 143 11.04 -12.24 -20.12
N LEU A 144 11.20 -11.95 -18.82
CA LEU A 144 12.12 -10.92 -18.34
C LEU A 144 13.60 -11.21 -18.70
N GLY A 145 14.04 -12.45 -18.47
CA GLY A 145 15.46 -12.82 -18.63
C GLY A 145 16.11 -12.35 -19.94
N PRO A 146 15.56 -12.68 -21.14
CA PRO A 146 16.10 -12.24 -22.42
C PRO A 146 16.07 -10.72 -22.65
N THR A 147 15.37 -9.95 -21.83
CA THR A 147 15.27 -8.48 -21.95
C THR A 147 16.23 -7.74 -21.03
N LEU A 148 16.95 -8.45 -20.16
CA LEU A 148 17.95 -7.84 -19.32
C LEU A 148 19.17 -7.40 -20.14
N ALA A 149 19.73 -6.26 -19.77
CA ALA A 149 21.04 -5.81 -20.26
C ALA A 149 22.16 -6.66 -19.65
N ALA A 150 23.37 -6.52 -20.18
CA ALA A 150 24.55 -7.08 -19.51
C ALA A 150 24.63 -6.52 -18.08
N PRO A 151 24.83 -7.35 -17.06
CA PRO A 151 24.89 -6.91 -15.67
C PRO A 151 26.04 -5.90 -15.45
N VAL A 152 25.77 -4.85 -14.69
CA VAL A 152 26.82 -3.94 -14.22
C VAL A 152 27.51 -4.57 -13.03
N GLN A 153 28.81 -4.85 -13.16
CA GLN A 153 29.62 -5.39 -12.06
C GLN A 153 29.96 -4.27 -11.09
N LEU A 154 29.75 -4.50 -9.80
CA LEU A 154 30.10 -3.55 -8.73
C LEU A 154 31.40 -3.98 -8.04
N ASP A 155 32.11 -3.02 -7.42
CA ASP A 155 33.38 -3.25 -6.75
C ASP A 155 33.28 -4.21 -5.55
N ASP A 156 32.09 -4.34 -4.95
CA ASP A 156 31.81 -5.25 -3.85
C ASP A 156 31.52 -6.70 -4.31
N GLY A 157 31.60 -6.96 -5.63
CA GLY A 157 31.34 -8.25 -6.25
C GLY A 157 29.85 -8.48 -6.58
N ASN A 158 28.95 -7.58 -6.21
CA ASN A 158 27.54 -7.63 -6.61
C ASN A 158 27.36 -7.27 -8.08
N LYS A 159 26.16 -7.54 -8.60
CA LYS A 159 25.77 -7.26 -9.96
C LYS A 159 24.44 -6.51 -9.98
N ASP A 160 24.42 -5.36 -10.62
CA ASP A 160 23.20 -4.62 -10.87
C ASP A 160 22.56 -5.02 -12.19
N LEU A 161 21.28 -5.36 -12.14
CA LEU A 161 20.48 -5.76 -13.28
C LEU A 161 19.59 -4.60 -13.74
N TYR A 162 19.53 -4.44 -15.09
CA TYR A 162 18.69 -3.46 -15.79
C TYR A 162 17.93 -4.17 -16.90
N ILE A 163 16.73 -3.69 -17.22
CA ILE A 163 16.07 -4.03 -18.49
C ILE A 163 16.69 -3.16 -19.60
N GLN A 164 16.96 -3.73 -20.78
CA GLN A 164 17.36 -2.99 -21.96
C GLN A 164 16.32 -1.91 -22.27
N GLN A 165 16.76 -0.65 -22.47
CA GLN A 165 15.83 0.49 -22.61
C GLN A 165 14.87 0.34 -23.79
N ASP A 166 15.33 -0.21 -24.90
CA ASP A 166 14.53 -0.48 -26.10
C ASP A 166 13.47 -1.60 -25.90
N LYS A 167 13.67 -2.45 -24.91
CA LYS A 167 12.75 -3.56 -24.57
C LYS A 167 11.84 -3.23 -23.38
N PHE A 168 12.18 -2.20 -22.61
CA PHE A 168 11.51 -1.87 -21.34
C PHE A 168 9.99 -1.69 -21.52
N GLY A 169 9.57 -0.90 -22.50
CA GLY A 169 8.15 -0.64 -22.74
C GLY A 169 7.36 -1.93 -22.93
N GLN A 170 7.77 -2.77 -23.90
CA GLN A 170 7.04 -4.00 -24.17
C GLN A 170 7.10 -5.04 -23.06
N GLN A 171 8.20 -5.07 -22.30
CA GLN A 171 8.41 -6.06 -21.23
C GLN A 171 7.73 -5.65 -19.95
N PHE A 172 7.87 -4.39 -19.54
CA PHE A 172 7.56 -3.92 -18.19
C PHE A 172 6.32 -3.04 -18.13
N ALA A 173 6.08 -2.21 -19.16
CA ALA A 173 5.11 -1.12 -19.15
C ALA A 173 4.30 -1.06 -20.48
N ALA A 174 3.79 -2.21 -20.96
CA ALA A 174 3.20 -2.34 -22.29
C ALA A 174 1.88 -1.57 -22.49
N ASP A 175 1.19 -1.23 -21.41
CA ASP A 175 -0.06 -0.45 -21.41
C ASP A 175 0.13 0.98 -20.89
N VAL A 176 1.38 1.44 -20.79
CA VAL A 176 1.74 2.83 -20.45
C VAL A 176 2.07 3.60 -21.75
N PRO A 177 1.73 4.89 -21.87
CA PRO A 177 2.10 5.71 -23.04
C PRO A 177 3.61 5.64 -23.31
N ALA A 178 3.98 5.57 -24.60
CA ALA A 178 5.37 5.34 -25.01
C ALA A 178 6.37 6.37 -24.44
N ALA A 179 5.98 7.65 -24.35
CA ALA A 179 6.83 8.69 -23.78
C ALA A 179 7.11 8.46 -22.29
N ASP A 180 6.07 8.08 -21.52
CA ASP A 180 6.21 7.80 -20.09
C ASP A 180 7.01 6.53 -19.85
N SER A 181 6.76 5.49 -20.64
CA SER A 181 7.50 4.23 -20.59
C SER A 181 8.99 4.42 -20.94
N ALA A 182 9.32 5.30 -21.91
CA ALA A 182 10.71 5.66 -22.23
C ALA A 182 11.39 6.41 -21.08
N LEU A 183 10.67 7.31 -20.40
CA LEU A 183 11.17 7.99 -19.20
C LEU A 183 11.41 6.99 -18.05
N MET A 184 10.48 6.06 -17.83
CA MET A 184 10.65 4.99 -16.84
C MET A 184 11.87 4.11 -17.16
N ALA A 185 12.09 3.78 -18.44
CA ALA A 185 13.27 3.02 -18.88
C ALA A 185 14.59 3.75 -18.59
N ALA A 186 14.62 5.07 -18.78
CA ALA A 186 15.81 5.90 -18.53
C ALA A 186 16.10 6.08 -17.03
N THR A 187 15.05 6.10 -16.20
CA THR A 187 15.15 6.33 -14.75
C THR A 187 15.01 5.06 -13.92
N GLN A 188 14.97 3.87 -14.53
CA GLN A 188 14.83 2.62 -13.82
C GLN A 188 15.92 2.41 -12.76
N ARG A 189 15.53 2.02 -11.56
CA ARG A 189 16.46 1.66 -10.50
C ARG A 189 16.89 0.20 -10.64
N PRO A 190 18.20 -0.08 -10.68
CA PRO A 190 18.70 -1.44 -10.77
C PRO A 190 18.39 -2.24 -9.52
N ILE A 191 18.23 -3.54 -9.68
CA ILE A 191 18.20 -4.47 -8.56
C ILE A 191 19.49 -5.28 -8.50
N SER A 192 20.01 -5.51 -7.30
CA SER A 192 21.08 -6.47 -7.10
C SER A 192 20.61 -7.89 -7.50
N GLU A 193 21.42 -8.61 -8.27
CA GLU A 193 21.14 -10.01 -8.60
C GLU A 193 20.99 -10.87 -7.33
N ALA A 194 21.77 -10.56 -6.29
CA ALA A 194 21.69 -11.21 -5.00
C ALA A 194 20.30 -11.06 -4.34
N ALA A 195 19.67 -9.89 -4.47
CA ALA A 195 18.34 -9.64 -3.90
C ALA A 195 17.24 -10.54 -4.50
N LEU A 196 17.34 -10.86 -5.81
CA LEU A 196 16.39 -11.78 -6.46
C LEU A 196 16.58 -13.24 -6.03
N LYS A 197 17.77 -13.60 -5.58
CA LYS A 197 18.16 -14.94 -5.14
C LYS A 197 18.10 -15.13 -3.63
N GLU A 198 17.89 -14.06 -2.87
CA GLU A 198 17.79 -14.14 -1.42
C GLU A 198 16.48 -14.78 -0.98
N ALA A 199 16.60 -15.74 -0.08
CA ALA A 199 15.47 -16.48 0.45
C ALA A 199 14.67 -15.64 1.44
N SER A 200 13.33 -15.69 1.33
CA SER A 200 12.41 -15.04 2.26
C SER A 200 12.43 -15.69 3.64
N GLY A 201 12.24 -14.88 4.69
CA GLY A 201 11.97 -15.31 6.05
C GLY A 201 10.52 -15.79 6.26
N GLU A 202 10.08 -15.79 7.53
CA GLU A 202 8.67 -16.11 7.86
C GLU A 202 7.74 -15.02 7.30
N PRO A 203 6.74 -15.41 6.48
CA PRO A 203 5.95 -14.42 5.79
C PRO A 203 4.85 -13.81 6.65
N ALA A 204 4.75 -12.49 6.64
CA ALA A 204 3.76 -11.74 7.38
C ALA A 204 2.30 -12.03 6.94
N TRP A 205 2.07 -12.44 5.70
CA TRP A 205 0.73 -12.78 5.19
C TRP A 205 0.10 -14.01 5.88
N LYS A 206 0.86 -14.81 6.61
CA LYS A 206 0.30 -15.89 7.46
C LYS A 206 -0.42 -15.35 8.70
N LYS A 207 -0.09 -14.12 9.13
CA LYS A 207 -0.62 -13.51 10.35
C LYS A 207 -1.53 -12.32 10.05
N LEU A 208 -1.31 -11.62 8.93
CA LEU A 208 -2.00 -10.39 8.55
C LEU A 208 -2.92 -10.60 7.35
N PRO A 209 -4.05 -9.89 7.29
CA PRO A 209 -4.90 -9.90 6.10
C PRO A 209 -4.15 -9.29 4.91
N SER A 210 -4.39 -9.86 3.72
CA SER A 210 -3.75 -9.42 2.49
C SER A 210 -4.73 -9.25 1.34
N TRP A 211 -4.41 -8.37 0.41
CA TRP A 211 -5.14 -8.06 -0.82
C TRP A 211 -4.20 -8.09 -2.00
N PHE A 212 -4.71 -8.47 -3.17
CA PHE A 212 -3.88 -8.61 -4.39
C PHE A 212 -4.54 -7.92 -5.58
N ILE A 213 -3.73 -7.23 -6.40
CA ILE A 213 -4.13 -6.70 -7.70
C ILE A 213 -2.99 -6.88 -8.69
N TYR A 214 -3.28 -7.35 -9.90
CA TYR A 214 -2.27 -7.56 -10.93
C TYR A 214 -2.87 -7.50 -12.34
N GLY A 215 -2.01 -7.33 -13.34
CA GLY A 215 -2.37 -7.33 -14.75
C GLY A 215 -2.38 -8.74 -15.34
N SER A 216 -3.35 -9.06 -16.21
CA SER A 216 -3.40 -10.36 -16.92
C SER A 216 -2.36 -10.47 -18.03
N ALA A 217 -1.73 -9.35 -18.46
CA ALA A 217 -0.67 -9.32 -19.47
C ALA A 217 0.72 -9.09 -18.88
N ASP A 218 0.91 -9.40 -17.59
CA ASP A 218 2.20 -9.29 -16.92
C ASP A 218 3.21 -10.29 -17.51
N LYS A 219 4.33 -9.78 -18.04
CA LYS A 219 5.40 -10.55 -18.64
C LYS A 219 6.60 -10.78 -17.70
N ASN A 220 6.60 -10.17 -16.52
CA ASN A 220 7.66 -10.36 -15.52
C ASN A 220 7.30 -11.45 -14.51
N ILE A 221 6.07 -11.39 -13.98
CA ILE A 221 5.52 -12.42 -13.09
C ILE A 221 4.25 -12.94 -13.76
N PRO A 222 4.26 -14.16 -14.30
CA PRO A 222 3.10 -14.71 -14.99
C PRO A 222 1.84 -14.68 -14.12
N GLU A 223 0.68 -14.39 -14.72
CA GLU A 223 -0.62 -14.35 -14.03
C GLU A 223 -0.85 -15.59 -13.15
N ALA A 224 -0.47 -16.77 -13.63
CA ALA A 224 -0.60 -18.01 -12.89
C ALA A 224 0.23 -18.03 -11.58
N ALA A 225 1.42 -17.41 -11.59
CA ALA A 225 2.23 -17.26 -10.39
C ALA A 225 1.61 -16.27 -9.40
N LEU A 226 1.11 -15.13 -9.89
CA LEU A 226 0.42 -14.13 -9.08
C LEU A 226 -0.84 -14.69 -8.43
N LYS A 227 -1.65 -15.39 -9.22
CA LYS A 227 -2.84 -16.10 -8.73
C LYS A 227 -2.50 -17.13 -7.65
N PHE A 228 -1.49 -17.97 -7.90
CA PHE A 228 -1.03 -18.96 -6.93
C PHE A 228 -0.64 -18.32 -5.59
N MET A 229 0.14 -17.23 -5.62
CA MET A 229 0.55 -16.53 -4.39
C MET A 229 -0.63 -15.88 -3.66
N ALA A 230 -1.58 -15.29 -4.39
CA ALA A 230 -2.79 -14.70 -3.81
C ALA A 230 -3.69 -15.75 -3.13
N GLU A 231 -3.90 -16.90 -3.78
CA GLU A 231 -4.68 -18.01 -3.23
C GLU A 231 -4.02 -18.59 -1.98
N ARG A 232 -2.70 -18.85 -2.04
CA ARG A 232 -1.91 -19.38 -0.92
C ARG A 232 -1.93 -18.44 0.30
N ALA A 233 -1.85 -17.13 0.06
CA ALA A 233 -1.90 -16.13 1.12
C ALA A 233 -3.31 -15.93 1.72
N GLY A 234 -4.33 -16.60 1.21
CA GLY A 234 -5.71 -16.41 1.66
C GLY A 234 -6.22 -14.99 1.43
N SER A 235 -5.89 -14.41 0.27
CA SER A 235 -6.25 -13.04 -0.11
C SER A 235 -7.70 -12.70 0.21
N LYS A 236 -7.93 -11.59 0.90
CA LYS A 236 -9.28 -11.08 1.20
C LYS A 236 -10.01 -10.63 -0.07
N LYS A 237 -9.25 -10.11 -1.03
CA LYS A 237 -9.73 -9.76 -2.36
C LYS A 237 -8.58 -9.79 -3.35
N THR A 238 -8.83 -10.40 -4.49
CA THR A 238 -7.92 -10.44 -5.63
C THR A 238 -8.58 -9.78 -6.83
N VAL A 239 -7.89 -8.82 -7.45
CA VAL A 239 -8.36 -8.09 -8.64
C VAL A 239 -7.41 -8.36 -9.79
N THR A 240 -7.92 -8.94 -10.88
CA THR A 240 -7.20 -9.06 -12.15
C THR A 240 -7.60 -7.94 -13.08
N VAL A 241 -6.65 -7.10 -13.48
CA VAL A 241 -6.87 -6.03 -14.46
C VAL A 241 -6.58 -6.57 -15.86
N GLN A 242 -7.62 -6.78 -16.65
CA GLN A 242 -7.48 -7.36 -17.99
C GLN A 242 -6.62 -6.48 -18.91
N GLY A 243 -5.63 -7.10 -19.54
CA GLY A 243 -4.72 -6.45 -20.48
C GLY A 243 -3.65 -5.54 -19.85
N ALA A 244 -3.67 -5.33 -18.54
CA ALA A 244 -2.65 -4.52 -17.88
C ALA A 244 -1.30 -5.25 -17.81
N SER A 245 -0.22 -4.47 -17.92
CA SER A 245 1.15 -4.92 -17.82
C SER A 245 1.62 -5.03 -16.35
N HIS A 246 2.92 -5.21 -16.15
CA HIS A 246 3.52 -5.34 -14.82
C HIS A 246 3.36 -4.10 -13.93
N VAL A 247 3.33 -2.90 -14.51
CA VAL A 247 3.22 -1.64 -13.77
C VAL A 247 1.76 -1.16 -13.62
N VAL A 248 0.90 -2.06 -13.16
CA VAL A 248 -0.54 -1.80 -13.01
C VAL A 248 -0.85 -0.56 -12.16
N MET A 249 0.03 -0.18 -11.21
CA MET A 249 -0.11 1.04 -10.42
C MET A 249 0.12 2.32 -11.22
N THR A 250 0.85 2.23 -12.33
CA THR A 250 1.09 3.36 -13.24
C THR A 250 -0.01 3.48 -14.29
N SER A 251 -0.42 2.35 -14.90
CA SER A 251 -1.43 2.33 -15.96
C SER A 251 -2.87 2.37 -15.43
N ASN A 252 -3.12 1.86 -14.23
CA ASN A 252 -4.45 1.77 -13.61
C ASN A 252 -4.46 2.27 -12.15
N PRO A 253 -3.96 3.49 -11.87
CA PRO A 253 -3.78 3.98 -10.50
C PRO A 253 -5.08 4.01 -9.70
N GLY A 254 -6.22 4.25 -10.35
CA GLY A 254 -7.54 4.28 -9.70
C GLY A 254 -7.91 2.94 -9.07
N LYS A 255 -7.79 1.86 -9.82
CA LYS A 255 -8.11 0.52 -9.32
C LYS A 255 -7.19 0.08 -8.19
N VAL A 256 -5.91 0.47 -8.26
CA VAL A 256 -4.94 0.18 -7.21
C VAL A 256 -5.27 0.98 -5.95
N ALA A 257 -5.55 2.28 -6.07
CA ALA A 257 -5.95 3.12 -4.93
C ALA A 257 -7.25 2.63 -4.28
N GLU A 258 -8.26 2.23 -5.06
CA GLU A 258 -9.51 1.65 -4.55
C GLU A 258 -9.26 0.40 -3.69
N LEU A 259 -8.41 -0.53 -4.14
CA LEU A 259 -8.08 -1.73 -3.36
C LEU A 259 -7.32 -1.39 -2.08
N ILE A 260 -6.39 -0.43 -2.13
CA ILE A 260 -5.65 0.04 -0.95
C ILE A 260 -6.62 0.68 0.08
N VAL A 261 -7.56 1.49 -0.38
CA VAL A 261 -8.59 2.10 0.49
C VAL A 261 -9.47 1.03 1.12
N GLU A 262 -9.87 0.01 0.37
CA GLU A 262 -10.63 -1.12 0.90
C GLU A 262 -9.85 -1.86 2.00
N ALA A 263 -8.56 -2.11 1.77
CA ALA A 263 -7.68 -2.72 2.77
C ALA A 263 -7.57 -1.86 4.04
N ALA A 264 -7.41 -0.55 3.88
CA ALA A 264 -7.34 0.40 4.98
C ALA A 264 -8.63 0.43 5.82
N GLN A 265 -9.78 0.44 5.16
CA GLN A 265 -11.10 0.44 5.82
C GLN A 265 -11.41 -0.87 6.52
N ALA A 266 -11.05 -2.01 5.93
CA ALA A 266 -11.24 -3.32 6.54
C ALA A 266 -10.40 -3.47 7.82
N SER A 267 -9.19 -2.92 7.81
CA SER A 267 -8.25 -2.98 8.93
C SER A 267 -8.58 -2.01 10.08
N SER A 268 -9.45 -1.02 9.87
CA SER A 268 -9.88 -0.06 10.90
C SER A 268 -11.07 -0.58 11.74
N LYS A 269 -11.67 -1.69 11.35
CA LYS A 269 -12.87 -2.26 11.99
C LYS A 269 -12.56 -3.38 12.98
N GLY A 270 -11.33 -3.77 13.13
CA GLY A 270 -10.83 -4.79 14.06
C GLY A 270 -9.87 -4.21 15.08
#